data_f543ac32ac41c4ed7501ae56ab412c40
#
_entry.id   f543ac32ac41c4ed7501ae56ab412c40
#
_cell.length_a   1.000
_cell.length_b   1.000
_cell.length_c   1.000
_cell.angle_alpha   90.00
_cell.angle_beta   90.00
_cell.angle_gamma   90.00
#
_symmetry.space_group_name_H-M   'P 1'
#
loop_
_entity.id
_entity.type
_entity.pdbx_description
1 polymer ?
#
loop_
_entity_poly.entity_id
_entity_poly.type
_entity_poly.pdbx_seq_one_letter_code
_entity_poly.pdbx_strand_id
1 'polypeptide(L)'
;MKKKAIMFDLDNTLFSVYAIGETLFAPLFELIEQDGTQVQHMNKIRDEVMRRPFQHIANDYRFSEALTKKSIALLQQLQYNAPIEPFEDYALVRQLPVDKYLVTTGFLNMQQSKIDRMGLQNDFREIHIIDPSTSNKTKKDVFADIILRHRYAKEDVLVIGDDLQSEIKAAQELGLDVIWYDKYARYEPVPGVQKIASYQQLLAIL
;
A
#
# COMPACT_ATOMS: atom_id res chain seq x y z
N MET A 1 -11.30 -19.50 -13.67
CA MET A 1 -10.08 -19.63 -14.54
C MET A 1 -8.86 -19.44 -13.64
N LYS A 2 -7.83 -20.25 -13.81
CA LYS A 2 -6.63 -20.20 -12.95
C LYS A 2 -5.80 -18.95 -13.30
N LYS A 3 -5.59 -18.05 -12.33
CA LYS A 3 -4.74 -16.85 -12.51
C LYS A 3 -3.29 -17.23 -12.79
N LYS A 4 -2.62 -16.46 -13.64
CA LYS A 4 -1.19 -16.59 -13.95
C LYS A 4 -0.33 -15.58 -13.20
N ALA A 5 -0.91 -14.42 -12.88
CA ALA A 5 -0.21 -13.36 -12.16
C ALA A 5 -1.12 -12.71 -11.10
N ILE A 6 -0.51 -12.34 -9.97
CA ILE A 6 -1.18 -11.56 -8.92
C ILE A 6 -0.30 -10.35 -8.58
N MET A 7 -0.90 -9.17 -8.58
CA MET A 7 -0.27 -7.91 -8.17
C MET A 7 -0.78 -7.54 -6.78
N PHE A 8 0.12 -7.44 -5.83
CA PHE A 8 -0.18 -7.12 -4.43
C PHE A 8 0.22 -5.69 -4.11
N ASP A 9 -0.56 -5.03 -3.29
CA ASP A 9 -0.11 -3.87 -2.54
C ASP A 9 0.73 -4.33 -1.32
N LEU A 10 1.37 -3.39 -0.63
CA LEU A 10 2.21 -3.63 0.53
C LEU A 10 1.50 -3.31 1.84
N ASP A 11 1.21 -2.03 2.05
CA ASP A 11 0.74 -1.46 3.32
C ASP A 11 -0.71 -1.91 3.61
N ASN A 12 -0.98 -2.43 4.82
CA ASN A 12 -2.26 -3.01 5.22
C ASN A 12 -2.76 -4.18 4.35
N THR A 13 -1.96 -4.60 3.37
CA THR A 13 -2.22 -5.76 2.51
C THR A 13 -1.34 -6.94 2.92
N LEU A 14 -0.01 -6.78 3.04
CA LEU A 14 0.89 -7.86 3.46
C LEU A 14 1.20 -7.82 4.96
N PHE A 15 1.15 -6.65 5.58
CA PHE A 15 1.34 -6.42 7.00
C PHE A 15 0.49 -5.23 7.46
N SER A 16 0.38 -5.04 8.77
CA SER A 16 -0.34 -3.90 9.34
C SER A 16 0.57 -2.68 9.54
N VAL A 17 0.30 -1.57 8.85
CA VAL A 17 1.00 -0.30 9.11
C VAL A 17 0.79 0.16 10.54
N TYR A 18 -0.35 -0.13 11.16
CA TYR A 18 -0.63 0.19 12.56
C TYR A 18 0.34 -0.47 13.55
N ALA A 19 0.95 -1.60 13.16
CA ALA A 19 1.92 -2.28 14.03
C ALA A 19 3.24 -1.52 14.15
N ILE A 20 3.59 -0.70 13.16
CA ILE A 20 4.87 0.01 13.10
C ILE A 20 4.71 1.53 13.05
N GLY A 21 3.54 2.02 12.70
CA GLY A 21 3.33 3.41 12.28
C GLY A 21 3.58 4.44 13.37
N GLU A 22 3.22 4.16 14.63
CA GLU A 22 3.52 5.08 15.74
C GLU A 22 5.04 5.31 15.87
N THR A 23 5.85 4.27 15.71
CA THR A 23 7.32 4.39 15.73
C THR A 23 7.86 5.02 14.44
N LEU A 24 7.38 4.57 13.28
CA LEU A 24 7.84 5.06 11.99
C LEU A 24 7.55 6.55 11.80
N PHE A 25 6.34 6.97 12.15
CA PHE A 25 5.88 8.35 11.93
C PHE A 25 6.07 9.26 13.16
N ALA A 26 6.68 8.78 14.25
CA ALA A 26 6.91 9.62 15.43
C ALA A 26 7.57 10.97 15.10
N PRO A 27 8.64 11.05 14.27
CA PRO A 27 9.24 12.34 13.93
C PRO A 27 8.29 13.27 13.16
N LEU A 28 7.39 12.72 12.34
CA LEU A 28 6.36 13.49 11.64
C LEU A 28 5.34 14.06 12.63
N PHE A 29 4.89 13.24 13.57
CA PHE A 29 3.93 13.67 14.58
C PHE A 29 4.50 14.75 15.48
N GLU A 30 5.75 14.60 15.92
CA GLU A 30 6.47 15.65 16.67
C GLU A 30 6.57 16.96 15.89
N LEU A 31 6.89 16.90 14.58
CA LEU A 31 6.97 18.08 13.73
C LEU A 31 5.62 18.82 13.64
N ILE A 32 4.52 18.08 13.48
CA ILE A 32 3.17 18.64 13.37
C ILE A 32 2.72 19.23 14.73
N GLU A 33 3.03 18.55 15.84
CA GLU A 33 2.72 19.02 17.18
C GLU A 33 3.48 20.31 17.54
N GLN A 34 4.77 20.40 17.17
CA GLN A 34 5.59 21.60 17.36
C GLN A 34 5.12 22.80 16.55
N ASP A 35 4.56 22.58 15.36
CA ASP A 35 3.95 23.64 14.56
C ASP A 35 2.69 24.20 15.26
N GLY A 36 1.94 23.39 15.97
CA GLY A 36 0.81 23.77 16.81
C GLY A 36 -0.49 24.05 16.06
N THR A 37 -0.47 24.20 14.75
CA THR A 37 -1.67 24.57 13.96
C THR A 37 -2.67 23.44 13.78
N GLN A 38 -2.26 22.17 14.00
CA GLN A 38 -3.06 20.97 13.77
C GLN A 38 -3.39 20.17 15.03
N VAL A 39 -3.12 20.70 16.23
CA VAL A 39 -3.26 19.99 17.51
C VAL A 39 -4.65 19.36 17.68
N GLN A 40 -5.71 20.07 17.30
CA GLN A 40 -7.09 19.57 17.38
C GLN A 40 -7.39 18.39 16.44
N HIS A 41 -6.54 18.16 15.44
CA HIS A 41 -6.72 17.11 14.43
C HIS A 41 -5.76 15.94 14.61
N MET A 42 -4.81 15.99 15.55
CA MET A 42 -3.71 15.03 15.69
C MET A 42 -4.16 13.58 15.71
N ASN A 43 -5.21 13.23 16.47
CA ASN A 43 -5.70 11.85 16.53
C ASN A 43 -6.17 11.32 15.16
N LYS A 44 -6.83 12.18 14.37
CA LYS A 44 -7.27 11.83 13.02
C LYS A 44 -6.09 11.74 12.06
N ILE A 45 -5.18 12.71 12.13
CA ILE A 45 -3.97 12.72 11.29
C ILE A 45 -3.13 11.46 11.53
N ARG A 46 -2.93 11.04 12.79
CA ARG A 46 -2.23 9.80 13.16
C ARG A 46 -2.88 8.57 12.50
N ASP A 47 -4.20 8.43 12.59
CA ASP A 47 -4.91 7.32 11.96
C ASP A 47 -4.81 7.37 10.42
N GLU A 48 -4.99 8.55 9.83
CA GLU A 48 -4.99 8.71 8.38
C GLU A 48 -3.62 8.48 7.73
N VAL A 49 -2.52 8.87 8.40
CA VAL A 49 -1.14 8.62 7.92
C VAL A 49 -0.85 7.12 7.78
N MET A 50 -1.53 6.26 8.56
CA MET A 50 -1.41 4.81 8.46
C MET A 50 -2.08 4.21 7.21
N ARG A 51 -2.87 5.00 6.46
CA ARG A 51 -3.77 4.48 5.43
C ARG A 51 -3.67 5.16 4.08
N ARG A 52 -3.23 6.41 4.03
CA ARG A 52 -3.25 7.19 2.78
C ARG A 52 -2.07 8.15 2.64
N PRO A 53 -1.72 8.56 1.42
CA PRO A 53 -0.61 9.45 1.16
C PRO A 53 -0.71 10.77 1.93
N PHE A 54 0.39 11.18 2.54
CA PHE A 54 0.48 12.40 3.36
C PHE A 54 0.04 13.67 2.62
N GLN A 55 0.29 13.75 1.31
CA GLN A 55 -0.09 14.92 0.49
C GLN A 55 -1.60 15.19 0.53
N HIS A 56 -2.42 14.14 0.55
CA HIS A 56 -3.88 14.27 0.69
C HIS A 56 -4.25 14.78 2.08
N ILE A 57 -3.59 14.26 3.12
CA ILE A 57 -3.80 14.69 4.50
C ILE A 57 -3.45 16.17 4.66
N ALA A 58 -2.27 16.58 4.18
CA ALA A 58 -1.83 17.97 4.25
C ALA A 58 -2.81 18.92 3.55
N ASN A 59 -3.37 18.52 2.42
CA ASN A 59 -4.39 19.28 1.69
C ASN A 59 -5.71 19.37 2.47
N ASP A 60 -6.24 18.25 2.95
CA ASP A 60 -7.54 18.18 3.61
C ASP A 60 -7.56 18.94 4.95
N TYR A 61 -6.45 18.86 5.70
CA TYR A 61 -6.27 19.59 6.95
C TYR A 61 -5.69 21.00 6.76
N ARG A 62 -5.49 21.44 5.50
CA ARG A 62 -4.99 22.77 5.14
C ARG A 62 -3.68 23.12 5.84
N PHE A 63 -2.72 22.22 5.77
CA PHE A 63 -1.38 22.50 6.28
C PHE A 63 -0.78 23.74 5.58
N SER A 64 -0.03 24.53 6.29
CA SER A 64 0.75 25.61 5.67
C SER A 64 1.75 25.04 4.66
N GLU A 65 2.09 25.81 3.65
CA GLU A 65 3.11 25.40 2.66
C GLU A 65 4.44 25.04 3.34
N ALA A 66 4.83 25.82 4.37
CA ALA A 66 6.05 25.59 5.13
C ALA A 66 6.02 24.25 5.89
N LEU A 67 4.90 23.94 6.58
CA LEU A 67 4.73 22.68 7.30
C LEU A 67 4.68 21.50 6.31
N THR A 68 3.93 21.62 5.23
CA THR A 68 3.83 20.60 4.18
C THR A 68 5.21 20.25 3.61
N LYS A 69 6.00 21.28 3.24
CA LYS A 69 7.35 21.10 2.70
C LYS A 69 8.29 20.43 3.69
N LYS A 70 8.28 20.85 4.95
CA LYS A 70 9.11 20.23 6.01
C LYS A 70 8.70 18.76 6.24
N SER A 71 7.40 18.48 6.29
CA SER A 71 6.87 17.15 6.49
C SER A 71 7.24 16.21 5.34
N ILE A 72 7.12 16.65 4.09
CA ILE A 72 7.53 15.86 2.93
C ILE A 72 9.03 15.59 2.95
N ALA A 73 9.86 16.60 3.22
CA ALA A 73 11.31 16.43 3.32
C ALA A 73 11.71 15.44 4.42
N LEU A 74 11.01 15.44 5.55
CA LEU A 74 11.18 14.46 6.62
C LEU A 74 10.77 13.06 6.16
N LEU A 75 9.57 12.90 5.58
CA LEU A 75 9.05 11.61 5.12
C LEU A 75 9.93 10.94 4.06
N GLN A 76 10.58 11.73 3.20
CA GLN A 76 11.54 11.22 2.21
C GLN A 76 12.80 10.59 2.84
N GLN A 77 13.13 10.96 4.08
CA GLN A 77 14.29 10.44 4.82
C GLN A 77 13.93 9.29 5.77
N LEU A 78 12.64 9.10 6.07
CA LEU A 78 12.22 8.07 7.00
C LEU A 78 12.53 6.67 6.49
N GLN A 79 13.04 5.84 7.41
CA GLN A 79 13.28 4.42 7.22
C GLN A 79 12.83 3.67 8.48
N TYR A 80 12.27 2.50 8.31
CA TYR A 80 11.95 1.61 9.42
C TYR A 80 13.07 0.58 9.60
N ASN A 81 13.62 0.49 10.82
CA ASN A 81 14.84 -0.29 11.07
C ASN A 81 14.62 -1.53 11.95
N ALA A 82 13.44 -1.72 12.52
CA ALA A 82 13.08 -2.92 13.29
C ALA A 82 12.47 -4.00 12.38
N PRO A 83 12.39 -5.26 12.82
CA PRO A 83 11.66 -6.31 12.12
C PRO A 83 10.19 -5.93 11.89
N ILE A 84 9.64 -6.33 10.75
CA ILE A 84 8.21 -6.19 10.44
C ILE A 84 7.63 -7.58 10.25
N GLU A 85 6.65 -7.91 11.06
CA GLU A 85 5.93 -9.17 10.93
C GLU A 85 4.82 -9.04 9.88
N PRO A 86 4.82 -9.88 8.84
CA PRO A 86 3.70 -9.96 7.90
C PRO A 86 2.46 -10.49 8.61
N PHE A 87 1.31 -10.40 7.96
CA PHE A 87 0.12 -11.07 8.46
C PHE A 87 0.37 -12.58 8.61
N GLU A 88 -0.28 -13.19 9.61
CA GLU A 88 -0.04 -14.58 10.04
C GLU A 88 -0.21 -15.62 8.93
N ASP A 89 -1.03 -15.31 7.92
CA ASP A 89 -1.30 -16.18 6.78
C ASP A 89 -0.51 -15.83 5.51
N TYR A 90 0.46 -14.90 5.60
CA TYR A 90 1.31 -14.50 4.47
C TYR A 90 2.09 -15.69 3.86
N ALA A 91 2.38 -16.71 4.65
CA ALA A 91 3.01 -17.94 4.14
C ALA A 91 2.22 -18.58 2.98
N LEU A 92 0.90 -18.40 2.93
CA LEU A 92 0.06 -18.86 1.83
C LEU A 92 0.34 -18.09 0.54
N VAL A 93 0.59 -16.78 0.64
CA VAL A 93 0.99 -15.94 -0.52
C VAL A 93 2.31 -16.41 -1.10
N ARG A 94 3.30 -16.73 -0.24
CA ARG A 94 4.60 -17.27 -0.69
C ARG A 94 4.44 -18.52 -1.55
N GLN A 95 3.54 -19.41 -1.17
CA GLN A 95 3.33 -20.71 -1.79
C GLN A 95 2.46 -20.68 -3.05
N LEU A 96 1.86 -19.54 -3.39
CA LEU A 96 1.04 -19.42 -4.60
C LEU A 96 1.86 -19.75 -5.86
N PRO A 97 1.43 -20.71 -6.70
CA PRO A 97 2.16 -21.12 -7.90
C PRO A 97 1.87 -20.21 -9.10
N VAL A 98 1.99 -18.91 -8.89
CA VAL A 98 1.74 -17.85 -9.89
C VAL A 98 2.84 -16.79 -9.83
N ASP A 99 3.00 -16.03 -10.90
CA ASP A 99 3.87 -14.85 -10.86
C ASP A 99 3.31 -13.81 -9.89
N LYS A 100 4.13 -13.33 -8.97
CA LYS A 100 3.73 -12.34 -7.96
C LYS A 100 4.48 -11.04 -8.18
N TYR A 101 3.78 -9.94 -8.12
CA TYR A 101 4.31 -8.58 -8.26
C TYR A 101 3.91 -7.77 -7.03
N LEU A 102 4.85 -7.00 -6.49
CA LEU A 102 4.57 -6.03 -5.43
C LEU A 102 4.54 -4.63 -6.04
N VAL A 103 3.45 -3.89 -5.86
CA VAL A 103 3.28 -2.54 -6.38
C VAL A 103 2.76 -1.63 -5.28
N THR A 104 3.64 -0.81 -4.73
CA THR A 104 3.32 0.08 -3.59
C THR A 104 3.57 1.54 -3.93
N THR A 105 2.82 2.45 -3.31
CA THR A 105 3.00 3.90 -3.44
C THR A 105 3.51 4.46 -2.12
N GLY A 106 4.60 5.25 -2.17
CA GLY A 106 5.17 5.90 -1.01
C GLY A 106 6.60 6.35 -1.27
N PHE A 107 7.20 7.09 -0.33
CA PHE A 107 8.58 7.55 -0.46
C PHE A 107 9.55 6.37 -0.52
N LEU A 108 10.48 6.45 -1.46
CA LEU A 108 11.37 5.33 -1.81
C LEU A 108 12.07 4.72 -0.59
N ASN A 109 12.73 5.54 0.24
CA ASN A 109 13.48 5.05 1.40
C ASN A 109 12.57 4.32 2.39
N MET A 110 11.36 4.85 2.61
CA MET A 110 10.39 4.28 3.55
C MET A 110 9.89 2.92 3.05
N GLN A 111 9.43 2.85 1.80
CA GLN A 111 8.89 1.59 1.25
C GLN A 111 9.99 0.54 1.09
N GLN A 112 11.19 0.94 0.64
CA GLN A 112 12.32 0.03 0.52
C GLN A 112 12.71 -0.55 1.87
N SER A 113 12.77 0.27 2.93
CA SER A 113 13.09 -0.22 4.27
C SER A 113 12.07 -1.24 4.79
N LYS A 114 10.78 -1.05 4.53
CA LYS A 114 9.73 -2.03 4.89
C LYS A 114 9.93 -3.35 4.15
N ILE A 115 10.17 -3.29 2.84
CA ILE A 115 10.42 -4.45 1.97
C ILE A 115 11.63 -5.24 2.48
N ASP A 116 12.71 -4.55 2.82
CA ASP A 116 13.95 -5.15 3.32
C ASP A 116 13.74 -5.82 4.68
N ARG A 117 13.01 -5.16 5.60
CA ARG A 117 12.74 -5.69 6.94
C ARG A 117 11.80 -6.89 6.96
N MET A 118 10.95 -7.01 5.94
CA MET A 118 10.09 -8.18 5.74
C MET A 118 10.77 -9.28 4.92
N GLY A 119 11.92 -9.02 4.27
CA GLY A 119 12.62 -9.98 3.42
C GLY A 119 11.85 -10.37 2.15
N LEU A 120 11.10 -9.42 1.54
CA LEU A 120 10.19 -9.71 0.44
C LEU A 120 10.86 -9.89 -0.93
N GLN A 121 12.16 -9.60 -1.07
CA GLN A 121 12.87 -9.55 -2.36
C GLN A 121 12.77 -10.87 -3.16
N ASN A 122 12.70 -11.99 -2.46
CA ASN A 122 12.64 -13.31 -3.08
C ASN A 122 11.21 -13.86 -3.25
N ASP A 123 10.20 -13.17 -2.72
CA ASP A 123 8.83 -13.63 -2.76
C ASP A 123 8.09 -13.13 -4.01
N PHE A 124 8.61 -12.08 -4.65
CA PHE A 124 8.02 -11.41 -5.80
C PHE A 124 8.94 -11.43 -7.01
N ARG A 125 8.37 -11.62 -8.18
CA ARG A 125 9.08 -11.57 -9.46
C ARG A 125 9.62 -10.16 -9.76
N GLU A 126 8.85 -9.14 -9.42
CA GLU A 126 9.24 -7.74 -9.50
C GLU A 126 8.61 -6.97 -8.33
N ILE A 127 9.32 -5.92 -7.89
CA ILE A 127 8.88 -4.99 -6.87
C ILE A 127 8.93 -3.59 -7.44
N HIS A 128 7.81 -2.87 -7.39
CA HIS A 128 7.67 -1.52 -7.90
C HIS A 128 7.27 -0.57 -6.79
N ILE A 129 8.12 0.41 -6.50
CA ILE A 129 7.83 1.51 -5.59
C ILE A 129 7.53 2.75 -6.44
N ILE A 130 6.33 3.29 -6.27
CA ILE A 130 5.89 4.52 -6.93
C ILE A 130 6.12 5.66 -5.94
N ASP A 131 7.24 6.37 -6.09
CA ASP A 131 7.54 7.53 -5.25
C ASP A 131 6.88 8.77 -5.81
N PRO A 132 5.91 9.39 -5.10
CA PRO A 132 5.18 10.55 -5.58
C PRO A 132 6.03 11.83 -5.64
N SER A 133 7.25 11.82 -5.09
CA SER A 133 8.17 12.95 -5.18
C SER A 133 9.02 12.94 -6.44
N THR A 134 9.14 11.80 -7.10
CA THR A 134 10.01 11.61 -8.28
C THR A 134 9.26 11.16 -9.52
N SER A 135 8.01 10.76 -9.39
CA SER A 135 7.21 10.20 -10.48
C SER A 135 5.74 10.62 -10.39
N ASN A 136 5.15 10.91 -11.55
CA ASN A 136 3.71 11.08 -11.70
C ASN A 136 2.99 9.78 -12.08
N LYS A 137 3.70 8.64 -12.11
CA LYS A 137 3.09 7.34 -12.39
C LYS A 137 2.10 6.97 -11.30
N THR A 138 1.08 6.25 -11.69
CA THR A 138 0.07 5.67 -10.80
C THR A 138 0.21 4.14 -10.77
N LYS A 139 -0.47 3.47 -9.83
CA LYS A 139 -0.56 2.00 -9.85
C LYS A 139 -1.13 1.49 -11.17
N LYS A 140 -2.08 2.21 -11.78
CA LYS A 140 -2.64 1.88 -13.09
C LYS A 140 -1.55 1.80 -14.18
N ASP A 141 -0.64 2.75 -14.22
CA ASP A 141 0.44 2.79 -15.21
C ASP A 141 1.39 1.60 -15.03
N VAL A 142 1.72 1.27 -13.77
CA VAL A 142 2.59 0.14 -13.44
C VAL A 142 1.91 -1.20 -13.76
N PHE A 143 0.62 -1.36 -13.43
CA PHE A 143 -0.14 -2.57 -13.77
C PHE A 143 -0.21 -2.78 -15.28
N ALA A 144 -0.50 -1.72 -16.04
CA ALA A 144 -0.53 -1.78 -17.50
C ALA A 144 0.83 -2.15 -18.10
N ASP A 145 1.92 -1.61 -17.56
CA ASP A 145 3.29 -1.91 -18.00
C ASP A 145 3.65 -3.40 -17.71
N ILE A 146 3.35 -3.92 -16.54
CA ILE A 146 3.58 -5.33 -16.19
C ILE A 146 2.82 -6.25 -17.15
N ILE A 147 1.52 -5.98 -17.37
CA ILE A 147 0.68 -6.77 -18.28
C ILE A 147 1.28 -6.79 -19.68
N LEU A 148 1.68 -5.63 -20.19
CA LEU A 148 2.25 -5.50 -21.53
C LEU A 148 3.59 -6.24 -21.67
N ARG A 149 4.52 -6.01 -20.74
CA ARG A 149 5.88 -6.61 -20.79
C ARG A 149 5.85 -8.12 -20.67
N HIS A 150 4.96 -8.66 -19.83
CA HIS A 150 4.84 -10.10 -19.61
C HIS A 150 3.78 -10.77 -20.47
N ARG A 151 3.09 -10.00 -21.33
CA ARG A 151 2.07 -10.50 -22.27
C ARG A 151 0.95 -11.29 -21.59
N TYR A 152 0.51 -10.84 -20.41
CA TYR A 152 -0.65 -11.44 -19.76
C TYR A 152 -1.95 -11.00 -20.45
N ALA A 153 -2.90 -11.93 -20.56
CA ALA A 153 -4.28 -11.55 -20.81
C ALA A 153 -4.89 -10.97 -19.53
N LYS A 154 -5.82 -10.03 -19.64
CA LYS A 154 -6.41 -9.35 -18.46
C LYS A 154 -7.08 -10.33 -17.49
N GLU A 155 -7.76 -11.33 -18.02
CA GLU A 155 -8.39 -12.41 -17.29
C GLU A 155 -7.42 -13.30 -16.50
N ASP A 156 -6.15 -13.32 -16.88
CA ASP A 156 -5.08 -14.06 -16.19
C ASP A 156 -4.52 -13.31 -14.97
N VAL A 157 -4.88 -12.04 -14.80
CA VAL A 157 -4.33 -11.16 -13.77
C VAL A 157 -5.36 -10.92 -12.66
N LEU A 158 -4.86 -10.88 -11.42
CA LEU A 158 -5.62 -10.49 -10.24
C LEU A 158 -4.85 -9.38 -9.51
N VAL A 159 -5.57 -8.38 -9.02
CA VAL A 159 -5.01 -7.34 -8.13
C VAL A 159 -5.58 -7.52 -6.73
N ILE A 160 -4.73 -7.40 -5.72
CA ILE A 160 -5.12 -7.51 -4.30
C ILE A 160 -4.55 -6.31 -3.54
N GLY A 161 -5.40 -5.60 -2.81
CA GLY A 161 -4.99 -4.49 -1.96
C GLY A 161 -6.11 -4.01 -1.04
N ASP A 162 -5.79 -3.02 -0.20
CA ASP A 162 -6.70 -2.52 0.84
C ASP A 162 -7.36 -1.18 0.50
N ASP A 163 -6.85 -0.44 -0.49
CA ASP A 163 -7.34 0.91 -0.81
C ASP A 163 -8.22 0.92 -2.06
N LEU A 164 -9.53 1.20 -1.83
CA LEU A 164 -10.55 1.33 -2.89
C LEU A 164 -10.24 2.45 -3.89
N GLN A 165 -9.55 3.52 -3.48
CA GLN A 165 -9.25 4.67 -4.34
C GLN A 165 -7.90 4.56 -5.05
N SER A 166 -7.10 3.56 -4.70
CA SER A 166 -5.78 3.31 -5.25
C SER A 166 -5.80 2.08 -6.18
N GLU A 167 -5.31 0.93 -5.69
CA GLU A 167 -5.14 -0.29 -6.52
C GLU A 167 -6.46 -0.89 -6.99
N ILE A 168 -7.51 -0.84 -6.16
CA ILE A 168 -8.82 -1.40 -6.54
C ILE A 168 -9.38 -0.61 -7.73
N LYS A 169 -9.41 0.73 -7.63
CA LYS A 169 -9.82 1.60 -8.73
C LYS A 169 -8.94 1.43 -9.97
N ALA A 170 -7.62 1.39 -9.78
CA ALA A 170 -6.67 1.22 -10.89
C ALA A 170 -6.92 -0.09 -11.66
N ALA A 171 -7.17 -1.18 -10.94
CA ALA A 171 -7.48 -2.48 -11.53
C ALA A 171 -8.82 -2.47 -12.28
N GLN A 172 -9.87 -1.91 -11.69
CA GLN A 172 -11.19 -1.78 -12.32
C GLN A 172 -11.12 -0.95 -13.62
N GLU A 173 -10.38 0.16 -13.62
CA GLU A 173 -10.19 1.00 -14.81
C GLU A 173 -9.45 0.27 -15.95
N LEU A 174 -8.62 -0.73 -15.63
CA LEU A 174 -7.95 -1.58 -16.59
C LEU A 174 -8.80 -2.80 -17.02
N GLY A 175 -9.92 -3.05 -16.34
CA GLY A 175 -10.75 -4.24 -16.55
C GLY A 175 -10.09 -5.52 -16.03
N LEU A 176 -9.33 -5.43 -14.93
CA LEU A 176 -8.71 -6.56 -14.25
C LEU A 176 -9.63 -7.08 -13.14
N ASP A 177 -9.49 -8.36 -12.82
CA ASP A 177 -10.10 -8.91 -11.63
C ASP A 177 -9.42 -8.35 -10.38
N VAL A 178 -10.22 -8.09 -9.35
CA VAL A 178 -9.75 -7.41 -8.14
C VAL A 178 -10.36 -8.04 -6.89
N ILE A 179 -9.55 -8.12 -5.85
CA ILE A 179 -9.95 -8.49 -4.49
C ILE A 179 -9.56 -7.39 -3.54
N TRP A 180 -10.55 -6.92 -2.78
CA TRP A 180 -10.33 -5.97 -1.70
C TRP A 180 -9.98 -6.71 -0.41
N TYR A 181 -8.75 -6.51 0.07
CA TYR A 181 -8.26 -7.09 1.31
C TYR A 181 -8.58 -6.17 2.50
N ASP A 182 -9.48 -6.58 3.38
CA ASP A 182 -9.88 -5.85 4.57
C ASP A 182 -9.68 -6.75 5.80
N LYS A 183 -8.41 -6.85 6.23
CA LYS A 183 -7.96 -7.75 7.31
C LYS A 183 -8.80 -7.70 8.58
N TYR A 184 -9.24 -6.51 8.94
CA TYR A 184 -9.93 -6.26 10.19
C TYR A 184 -11.44 -6.06 10.02
N ALA A 185 -11.97 -6.30 8.82
CA ALA A 185 -13.39 -6.11 8.48
C ALA A 185 -13.94 -4.73 8.92
N ARG A 186 -13.14 -3.68 8.67
CA ARG A 186 -13.45 -2.32 9.10
C ARG A 186 -14.50 -1.62 8.24
N TYR A 187 -14.70 -2.11 7.05
CA TYR A 187 -15.50 -1.43 6.04
C TYR A 187 -16.69 -2.28 5.59
N GLU A 188 -17.78 -1.62 5.26
CA GLU A 188 -18.93 -2.27 4.64
C GLU A 188 -18.57 -2.75 3.22
N PRO A 189 -19.15 -3.87 2.77
CA PRO A 189 -18.93 -4.36 1.41
C PRO A 189 -19.32 -3.34 0.35
N VAL A 190 -18.52 -3.25 -0.70
CA VAL A 190 -18.81 -2.38 -1.85
C VAL A 190 -19.37 -3.23 -3.00
N PRO A 191 -20.50 -2.86 -3.62
CA PRO A 191 -21.07 -3.61 -4.73
C PRO A 191 -20.07 -3.82 -5.88
N GLY A 192 -19.96 -5.06 -6.36
CA GLY A 192 -19.08 -5.39 -7.49
C GLY A 192 -17.60 -5.57 -7.14
N VAL A 193 -17.22 -5.48 -5.84
CA VAL A 193 -15.86 -5.75 -5.37
C VAL A 193 -15.89 -6.91 -4.38
N GLN A 194 -15.21 -7.98 -4.72
CA GLN A 194 -15.05 -9.11 -3.81
C GLN A 194 -14.12 -8.73 -2.67
N LYS A 195 -14.59 -8.89 -1.42
CA LYS A 195 -13.84 -8.58 -0.21
C LYS A 195 -13.42 -9.86 0.51
N ILE A 196 -12.18 -9.88 1.02
CA ILE A 196 -11.65 -10.94 1.89
C ILE A 196 -10.97 -10.33 3.11
N ALA A 197 -10.86 -11.11 4.19
CA ALA A 197 -10.14 -10.73 5.40
C ALA A 197 -8.94 -11.66 5.70
N SER A 198 -8.72 -12.69 4.85
CA SER A 198 -7.58 -13.60 5.00
C SER A 198 -7.16 -14.18 3.65
N TYR A 199 -5.88 -14.57 3.54
CA TYR A 199 -5.37 -15.27 2.37
C TYR A 199 -5.87 -16.72 2.25
N GLN A 200 -6.41 -17.30 3.33
CA GLN A 200 -7.14 -18.58 3.24
C GLN A 200 -8.38 -18.46 2.36
N GLN A 201 -9.10 -17.31 2.46
CA GLN A 201 -10.24 -17.06 1.58
C GLN A 201 -9.81 -16.88 0.11
N LEU A 202 -8.63 -16.30 -0.12
CA LEU A 202 -8.06 -16.17 -1.47
C LEU A 202 -7.86 -17.54 -2.13
N LEU A 203 -7.33 -18.54 -1.40
CA LEU A 203 -7.13 -19.89 -1.92
C LEU A 203 -8.42 -20.57 -2.37
N ALA A 204 -9.54 -20.22 -1.75
CA ALA A 204 -10.85 -20.77 -2.14
C ALA A 204 -11.42 -20.10 -3.42
N ILE A 205 -10.84 -18.97 -3.86
CA ILE A 205 -11.27 -18.21 -5.04
C ILE A 205 -10.42 -18.54 -6.27
N LEU A 206 -9.13 -18.86 -6.08
CA LEU A 206 -8.15 -19.18 -7.14
C LEU A 206 -8.32 -20.60 -7.68
#